data_90288d2a0ca838f3d4dcf39d743ba2fd
#
_entry.id   90288d2a0ca838f3d4dcf39d743ba2fd
#
_cell.length_a   1.000
_cell.length_b   1.000
_cell.length_c   1.000
_cell.angle_alpha   90.00
_cell.angle_beta   90.00
_cell.angle_gamma   90.00
#
_symmetry.space_group_name_H-M   'P 1'
#
loop_
_entity.id
_entity.type
_entity.pdbx_description
1 polymer ?
#
loop_
_entity_poly.entity_id
_entity_poly.type
_entity_poly.pdbx_seq_one_letter_code
_entity_poly.pdbx_strand_id
1 'polypeptide(L)'
;MQRRHEKLKTHIPLTTWVVVNTLIEQDWSPEQISGRLYEEQGVSISHEWIYLHIYGGALHKHLRCQKKRRKRYGKQGRRGRIPNLSSIDDRPATVNSKSRIGDWEGATIIGKGHQGVVTTHIERKTKYTVLTQSNTKHAKPVHQSIVEGMIPYRNQIHTITYDNGLEFSEHQNIAQTLSANIYFAHPYSSWERGLNENTNGLIRQYLPKSRPLNNVTQKELDYIMDQLNHRPRKTLGFKTPCELFFNK
;
A
#
# COMPACT_ATOMS: atom_id res chain seq x y z
N MET A 1 51.53 13.12 12.97
CA MET A 1 50.41 13.10 13.93
C MET A 1 49.22 13.81 13.28
N GLN A 2 48.29 13.06 12.70
CA GLN A 2 47.08 13.60 12.10
C GLN A 2 46.05 13.86 13.20
N ARG A 3 45.60 15.10 13.38
CA ARG A 3 44.52 15.49 14.27
C ARG A 3 43.22 14.79 13.81
N ARG A 4 42.73 13.86 14.62
CA ARG A 4 41.33 13.40 14.51
C ARG A 4 40.46 14.64 14.71
N HIS A 5 39.79 15.08 13.65
CA HIS A 5 38.69 16.04 13.79
C HIS A 5 37.66 15.42 14.75
N GLU A 6 37.49 15.99 15.92
CA GLU A 6 36.36 15.72 16.80
C GLU A 6 35.11 16.08 16.01
N LYS A 7 34.39 15.04 15.54
CA LYS A 7 33.05 15.22 15.02
C LYS A 7 32.20 15.76 16.18
N LEU A 8 31.86 17.01 16.14
CA LEU A 8 30.85 17.60 17.03
C LEU A 8 29.67 16.65 17.10
N LYS A 9 29.39 16.08 18.27
CA LYS A 9 28.22 15.26 18.51
C LYS A 9 27.02 16.16 18.26
N THR A 10 26.33 15.93 17.14
CA THR A 10 25.10 16.68 16.83
C THR A 10 24.10 16.39 17.94
N HIS A 11 23.89 17.37 18.83
CA HIS A 11 22.93 17.24 19.91
C HIS A 11 21.53 17.43 19.35
N ILE A 12 20.74 16.36 19.30
CA ILE A 12 19.35 16.39 18.87
C ILE A 12 18.50 16.81 20.07
N PRO A 13 17.69 17.89 19.96
CA PRO A 13 16.86 18.38 21.05
C PRO A 13 15.85 17.30 21.53
N LEU A 14 15.53 17.32 22.82
CA LEU A 14 14.50 16.41 23.39
C LEU A 14 13.15 16.56 22.71
N THR A 15 12.78 17.77 22.31
CA THR A 15 11.55 18.06 21.57
C THR A 15 11.49 17.27 20.25
N THR A 16 12.59 17.17 19.51
CA THR A 16 12.68 16.36 18.30
C THR A 16 12.45 14.87 18.61
N TRP A 17 13.00 14.36 19.70
CA TRP A 17 12.80 12.96 20.10
C TRP A 17 11.34 12.67 20.49
N VAL A 18 10.65 13.62 21.12
CA VAL A 18 9.20 13.48 21.40
C VAL A 18 8.43 13.33 20.09
N VAL A 19 8.70 14.18 19.10
CA VAL A 19 8.07 14.08 17.77
C VAL A 19 8.40 12.74 17.10
N VAL A 20 9.67 12.33 17.11
CA VAL A 20 10.12 11.06 16.55
C VAL A 20 9.36 9.89 17.19
N ASN A 21 9.24 9.84 18.52
CA ASN A 21 8.54 8.76 19.21
C ASN A 21 7.06 8.71 18.83
N THR A 22 6.37 9.84 18.80
CA THR A 22 4.98 9.93 18.38
C THR A 22 4.79 9.41 16.95
N LEU A 23 5.67 9.76 16.02
CA LEU A 23 5.58 9.29 14.64
C LEU A 23 5.92 7.80 14.50
N ILE A 24 6.81 7.25 15.34
CA ILE A 24 7.07 5.81 15.39
C ILE A 24 5.84 5.06 15.90
N GLU A 25 5.15 5.56 16.92
CA GLU A 25 3.91 4.98 17.44
C GLU A 25 2.77 5.00 16.41
N GLN A 26 2.83 5.92 15.45
CA GLN A 26 1.98 5.95 14.26
C GLN A 26 2.49 5.04 13.12
N ASP A 27 3.41 4.12 13.43
CA ASP A 27 4.02 3.17 12.49
C ASP A 27 4.82 3.79 11.32
N TRP A 28 5.29 5.03 11.46
CA TRP A 28 6.19 5.62 10.47
C TRP A 28 7.57 4.97 10.56
N SER A 29 8.20 4.75 9.42
CA SER A 29 9.57 4.24 9.41
C SER A 29 10.57 5.36 9.73
N PRO A 30 11.76 5.03 10.29
CA PRO A 30 12.83 6.00 10.53
C PRO A 30 13.19 6.85 9.31
N GLU A 31 13.17 6.27 8.11
CA GLU A 31 13.44 6.98 6.86
C GLU A 31 12.33 7.99 6.52
N GLN A 32 11.07 7.64 6.75
CA GLN A 32 9.93 8.55 6.55
C GLN A 32 9.99 9.72 7.52
N ILE A 33 10.30 9.46 8.78
CA ILE A 33 10.43 10.49 9.83
C ILE A 33 11.58 11.44 9.50
N SER A 34 12.77 10.91 9.20
CA SER A 34 13.93 11.70 8.82
C SER A 34 13.64 12.64 7.65
N GLY A 35 13.06 12.09 6.57
CA GLY A 35 12.74 12.88 5.38
C GLY A 35 11.67 13.93 5.62
N ARG A 36 10.60 13.60 6.34
CA ARG A 36 9.49 14.55 6.58
C ARG A 36 9.91 15.69 7.51
N LEU A 37 10.67 15.43 8.58
CA LEU A 37 11.19 16.46 9.46
C LEU A 37 12.14 17.42 8.74
N TYR A 38 12.91 16.90 7.78
CA TYR A 38 13.76 17.77 6.96
C TYR A 38 12.92 18.68 6.04
N GLU A 39 11.93 18.12 5.35
CA GLU A 39 11.07 18.87 4.41
C GLU A 39 10.20 19.94 5.11
N GLU A 40 9.64 19.63 6.28
CA GLU A 40 8.70 20.53 6.96
C GLU A 40 9.38 21.54 7.90
N GLN A 41 10.45 21.12 8.57
CA GLN A 41 11.03 21.87 9.69
C GLN A 41 12.52 22.19 9.49
N GLY A 42 13.14 21.70 8.41
CA GLY A 42 14.58 21.77 8.20
C GLY A 42 15.41 21.00 9.23
N VAL A 43 14.76 20.11 10.01
CA VAL A 43 15.43 19.31 11.05
C VAL A 43 16.17 18.16 10.43
N SER A 44 17.51 18.18 10.51
CA SER A 44 18.37 17.11 10.01
C SER A 44 18.64 16.07 11.10
N ILE A 45 17.99 14.91 11.00
CA ILE A 45 18.23 13.73 11.83
C ILE A 45 18.37 12.51 10.93
N SER A 46 19.44 11.72 11.05
CA SER A 46 19.61 10.55 10.18
C SER A 46 18.69 9.39 10.64
N HIS A 47 18.26 8.60 9.68
CA HIS A 47 17.40 7.44 9.98
C HIS A 47 18.18 6.38 10.80
N GLU A 48 19.50 6.29 10.68
CA GLU A 48 20.33 5.40 11.50
C GLU A 48 20.26 5.79 12.98
N TRP A 49 20.29 7.09 13.30
CA TRP A 49 20.14 7.57 14.67
C TRP A 49 18.77 7.22 15.25
N ILE A 50 17.73 7.33 14.43
CA ILE A 50 16.37 6.93 14.82
C ILE A 50 16.32 5.41 15.05
N TYR A 51 16.95 4.58 14.20
CA TYR A 51 17.06 3.14 14.42
C TYR A 51 17.79 2.81 15.73
N LEU A 52 18.89 3.47 16.02
CA LEU A 52 19.64 3.26 17.28
C LEU A 52 18.76 3.60 18.49
N HIS A 53 18.00 4.68 18.43
CA HIS A 53 17.05 5.06 19.48
C HIS A 53 15.95 4.00 19.68
N ILE A 54 15.37 3.48 18.60
CA ILE A 54 14.33 2.44 18.63
C ILE A 54 14.88 1.14 19.23
N TYR A 55 16.06 0.71 18.82
CA TYR A 55 16.67 -0.54 19.31
C TYR A 55 17.11 -0.44 20.78
N GLY A 56 17.35 0.75 21.30
CA GLY A 56 17.62 1.00 22.72
C GLY A 56 16.38 0.97 23.62
N GLY A 57 15.17 0.85 23.03
CA GLY A 57 13.89 0.94 23.75
C GLY A 57 12.82 -0.05 23.28
N ALA A 58 11.58 0.14 23.78
CA ALA A 58 10.44 -0.73 23.51
C ALA A 58 9.74 -0.48 22.15
N LEU A 59 10.21 0.49 21.34
CA LEU A 59 9.55 0.94 20.11
C LEU A 59 9.78 0.03 18.89
N HIS A 60 10.63 -1.00 19.00
CA HIS A 60 10.93 -1.92 17.89
C HIS A 60 9.71 -2.68 17.33
N LYS A 61 8.65 -2.82 18.14
CA LYS A 61 7.39 -3.46 17.74
C LYS A 61 6.66 -2.73 16.60
N HIS A 62 6.88 -1.42 16.46
CA HIS A 62 6.30 -0.59 15.39
C HIS A 62 7.06 -0.69 14.07
N LEU A 63 8.22 -1.32 14.04
CA LEU A 63 8.95 -1.54 12.78
C LEU A 63 8.30 -2.62 11.93
N ARG A 64 8.13 -2.34 10.63
CA ARG A 64 7.53 -3.26 9.64
C ARG A 64 8.20 -4.64 9.61
N CYS A 65 9.53 -4.67 9.73
CA CYS A 65 10.33 -5.89 9.59
C CYS A 65 10.97 -6.28 10.93
N GLN A 66 10.21 -6.94 11.78
CA GLN A 66 10.70 -7.41 13.08
C GLN A 66 11.55 -8.68 12.98
N LYS A 67 11.42 -9.49 11.93
CA LYS A 67 12.19 -10.73 11.69
C LYS A 67 12.39 -10.98 10.19
N LYS A 68 13.58 -11.45 9.79
CA LYS A 68 13.85 -11.94 8.43
C LYS A 68 13.06 -13.23 8.16
N ARG A 69 12.11 -13.21 7.21
CA ARG A 69 11.38 -14.41 6.76
C ARG A 69 11.93 -14.89 5.43
N ARG A 70 12.24 -16.20 5.32
CA ARG A 70 12.53 -16.86 4.03
C ARG A 70 11.22 -17.08 3.27
N LYS A 71 11.16 -16.63 2.00
CA LYS A 71 10.04 -16.94 1.09
C LYS A 71 10.08 -18.43 0.74
N ARG A 72 8.94 -19.14 0.92
CA ARG A 72 8.70 -20.46 0.33
C ARG A 72 7.85 -20.28 -0.92
N TYR A 73 8.31 -20.77 -2.06
CA TYR A 73 7.52 -20.81 -3.29
C TYR A 73 6.52 -21.96 -3.20
N GLY A 74 5.23 -21.67 -3.44
CA GLY A 74 4.16 -22.66 -3.48
C GLY A 74 4.05 -23.35 -4.85
N LYS A 75 3.39 -24.53 -4.88
CA LYS A 75 3.09 -25.27 -6.12
C LYS A 75 2.09 -24.48 -6.99
N GLN A 76 2.31 -24.50 -8.31
CA GLN A 76 1.42 -23.91 -9.30
C GLN A 76 0.12 -24.72 -9.39
N GLY A 77 -1.02 -24.07 -9.12
CA GLY A 77 -2.34 -24.65 -9.37
C GLY A 77 -2.85 -24.26 -10.77
N ARG A 78 -3.61 -25.14 -11.43
CA ARG A 78 -4.35 -24.80 -12.66
C ARG A 78 -5.45 -23.79 -12.30
N ARG A 79 -5.35 -22.57 -12.84
CA ARG A 79 -6.39 -21.52 -12.69
C ARG A 79 -7.30 -21.56 -13.91
N GLY A 80 -8.61 -21.34 -13.70
CA GLY A 80 -9.55 -21.12 -14.79
C GLY A 80 -9.19 -19.85 -15.59
N ARG A 81 -9.78 -19.69 -16.77
CA ARG A 81 -9.61 -18.49 -17.61
C ARG A 81 -10.76 -17.53 -17.38
N ILE A 82 -10.46 -16.23 -17.29
CA ILE A 82 -11.47 -15.15 -17.33
C ILE A 82 -11.79 -14.91 -18.81
N PRO A 83 -13.09 -14.93 -19.21
CA PRO A 83 -13.47 -14.64 -20.59
C PRO A 83 -13.33 -13.14 -20.89
N ASN A 84 -13.10 -12.79 -22.17
CA ASN A 84 -13.10 -11.42 -22.69
C ASN A 84 -12.22 -10.43 -21.91
N LEU A 85 -11.08 -10.87 -21.39
CA LEU A 85 -10.13 -9.99 -20.71
C LEU A 85 -9.35 -9.15 -21.73
N SER A 86 -9.05 -7.89 -21.37
CA SER A 86 -8.08 -7.05 -22.08
C SER A 86 -6.69 -7.24 -21.47
N SER A 87 -5.69 -7.49 -22.31
CA SER A 87 -4.29 -7.65 -21.85
C SER A 87 -3.73 -6.35 -21.30
N ILE A 88 -2.76 -6.46 -20.40
CA ILE A 88 -1.95 -5.31 -19.97
C ILE A 88 -1.19 -4.68 -21.14
N ASP A 89 -0.94 -5.42 -22.22
CA ASP A 89 -0.28 -4.92 -23.43
C ASP A 89 -1.12 -3.88 -24.17
N ASP A 90 -2.45 -3.99 -24.07
CA ASP A 90 -3.41 -3.05 -24.66
C ASP A 90 -3.56 -1.76 -23.82
N ARG A 91 -2.89 -1.70 -22.67
CA ARG A 91 -2.98 -0.59 -21.73
C ARG A 91 -2.21 0.63 -22.24
N PRO A 92 -2.82 1.85 -22.22
CA PRO A 92 -2.16 3.07 -22.69
C PRO A 92 -0.80 3.32 -22.01
N ALA A 93 0.19 3.77 -22.77
CA ALA A 93 1.54 4.06 -22.26
C ALA A 93 1.56 5.08 -21.11
N THR A 94 0.59 5.99 -21.06
CA THR A 94 0.38 6.97 -19.97
C THR A 94 0.22 6.33 -18.61
N VAL A 95 -0.33 5.11 -18.55
CA VAL A 95 -0.48 4.35 -17.30
C VAL A 95 0.89 3.89 -16.78
N ASN A 96 1.81 3.53 -17.67
CA ASN A 96 3.15 3.10 -17.31
C ASN A 96 4.02 4.26 -16.83
N SER A 97 3.87 5.45 -17.42
CA SER A 97 4.60 6.66 -17.01
C SER A 97 4.11 7.24 -15.68
N LYS A 98 2.93 6.80 -15.17
CA LYS A 98 2.30 7.34 -13.95
C LYS A 98 2.15 8.85 -13.97
N SER A 99 1.91 9.42 -15.17
CA SER A 99 1.89 10.87 -15.38
C SER A 99 0.60 11.53 -14.86
N ARG A 100 -0.51 10.79 -14.84
CA ARG A 100 -1.84 11.27 -14.40
C ARG A 100 -2.33 10.54 -13.17
N ILE A 101 -3.31 11.12 -12.48
CA ILE A 101 -4.11 10.45 -11.43
C ILE A 101 -5.25 9.68 -12.11
N GLY A 102 -5.65 8.54 -11.53
CA GLY A 102 -6.80 7.77 -11.99
C GLY A 102 -6.45 6.43 -12.63
N ASP A 103 -5.20 6.04 -12.60
CA ASP A 103 -4.75 4.72 -13.03
C ASP A 103 -4.48 3.85 -11.80
N TRP A 104 -5.26 2.77 -11.61
CA TRP A 104 -5.27 1.98 -10.39
C TRP A 104 -4.73 0.56 -10.60
N GLU A 105 -4.18 -0.01 -9.54
CA GLU A 105 -3.89 -1.44 -9.43
C GLU A 105 -4.84 -2.06 -8.39
N GLY A 106 -5.51 -3.15 -8.76
CA GLY A 106 -6.43 -3.87 -7.88
C GLY A 106 -5.93 -5.25 -7.51
N ALA A 107 -6.19 -5.70 -6.29
CA ALA A 107 -5.91 -7.05 -5.81
C ALA A 107 -6.86 -7.46 -4.69
N THR A 108 -6.70 -8.69 -4.20
CA THR A 108 -7.38 -9.19 -3.01
C THR A 108 -6.39 -9.65 -1.95
N ILE A 109 -6.73 -9.42 -0.69
CA ILE A 109 -6.05 -9.99 0.48
C ILE A 109 -6.99 -11.02 1.12
N ILE A 110 -6.53 -12.27 1.22
CA ILE A 110 -7.33 -13.38 1.74
C ILE A 110 -6.94 -13.65 3.19
N GLY A 111 -7.94 -13.86 4.06
CA GLY A 111 -7.78 -14.23 5.46
C GLY A 111 -7.26 -15.65 5.66
N LYS A 112 -6.86 -15.96 6.91
CA LYS A 112 -6.47 -17.32 7.32
C LYS A 112 -7.61 -18.29 7.01
N GLY A 113 -7.29 -19.46 6.46
CA GLY A 113 -8.28 -20.49 6.12
C GLY A 113 -9.29 -20.05 5.05
N HIS A 114 -8.93 -19.09 4.19
CA HIS A 114 -9.81 -18.48 3.18
C HIS A 114 -11.04 -17.78 3.76
N GLN A 115 -11.00 -17.40 5.04
CA GLN A 115 -12.11 -16.73 5.72
C GLN A 115 -12.02 -15.22 5.56
N GLY A 116 -12.92 -14.64 4.77
CA GLY A 116 -13.00 -13.22 4.46
C GLY A 116 -11.94 -12.74 3.47
N VAL A 117 -12.27 -11.70 2.76
CA VAL A 117 -11.45 -11.09 1.72
C VAL A 117 -11.51 -9.57 1.88
N VAL A 118 -10.39 -8.90 1.67
CA VAL A 118 -10.33 -7.45 1.53
C VAL A 118 -9.89 -7.14 0.11
N THR A 119 -10.67 -6.35 -0.63
CA THR A 119 -10.25 -5.81 -1.91
C THR A 119 -9.34 -4.61 -1.67
N THR A 120 -8.31 -4.48 -2.49
CA THR A 120 -7.31 -3.41 -2.36
C THR A 120 -7.15 -2.72 -3.70
N HIS A 121 -7.29 -1.40 -3.73
CA HIS A 121 -7.05 -0.59 -4.92
C HIS A 121 -6.05 0.49 -4.58
N ILE A 122 -5.00 0.61 -5.38
CA ILE A 122 -3.92 1.56 -5.16
C ILE A 122 -3.76 2.42 -6.41
N GLU A 123 -3.89 3.74 -6.26
CA GLU A 123 -3.66 4.69 -7.33
C GLU A 123 -2.14 4.75 -7.64
N ARG A 124 -1.80 4.66 -8.94
CA ARG A 124 -0.41 4.40 -9.35
C ARG A 124 0.53 5.58 -9.18
N LYS A 125 0.05 6.81 -9.34
CA LYS A 125 0.85 8.03 -9.23
C LYS A 125 1.03 8.44 -7.76
N THR A 126 -0.06 8.54 -7.03
CA THR A 126 -0.10 9.08 -5.66
C THR A 126 0.07 8.03 -4.57
N LYS A 127 -0.10 6.74 -4.88
CA LYS A 127 -0.14 5.62 -3.94
C LYS A 127 -1.36 5.63 -3.02
N TYR A 128 -2.37 6.44 -3.33
CA TYR A 128 -3.60 6.47 -2.55
C TYR A 128 -4.25 5.09 -2.55
N THR A 129 -4.66 4.64 -1.38
CA THR A 129 -5.09 3.25 -1.15
C THR A 129 -6.54 3.24 -0.70
N VAL A 130 -7.35 2.39 -1.34
CA VAL A 130 -8.75 2.12 -0.97
C VAL A 130 -8.89 0.65 -0.62
N LEU A 131 -9.54 0.36 0.51
CA LEU A 131 -9.78 -0.98 1.04
C LEU A 131 -11.27 -1.18 1.26
N THR A 132 -11.80 -2.34 0.84
CA THR A 132 -13.20 -2.69 1.08
C THR A 132 -13.30 -4.16 1.45
N GLN A 133 -14.19 -4.49 2.37
CA GLN A 133 -14.43 -5.88 2.77
C GLN A 133 -15.28 -6.61 1.74
N SER A 134 -14.96 -7.88 1.50
CA SER A 134 -15.84 -8.84 0.85
C SER A 134 -15.96 -10.10 1.70
N ASN A 135 -17.17 -10.61 1.85
CA ASN A 135 -17.41 -11.79 2.68
C ASN A 135 -16.72 -13.04 2.14
N THR A 136 -16.64 -13.15 0.83
CA THR A 136 -16.08 -14.32 0.14
C THR A 136 -15.21 -13.90 -1.06
N LYS A 137 -14.43 -14.85 -1.58
CA LYS A 137 -13.62 -14.67 -2.79
C LYS A 137 -14.39 -14.92 -4.10
N HIS A 138 -15.70 -15.12 -4.07
CA HIS A 138 -16.49 -15.28 -5.28
C HIS A 138 -16.62 -13.97 -6.05
N ALA A 139 -16.75 -14.06 -7.37
CA ALA A 139 -16.74 -12.90 -8.26
C ALA A 139 -17.83 -11.85 -7.91
N LYS A 140 -19.06 -12.29 -7.65
CA LYS A 140 -20.17 -11.39 -7.31
C LYS A 140 -19.96 -10.55 -6.05
N PRO A 141 -19.65 -11.13 -4.87
CA PRO A 141 -19.32 -10.36 -3.66
C PRO A 141 -18.10 -9.46 -3.85
N VAL A 142 -17.08 -9.92 -4.57
CA VAL A 142 -15.89 -9.11 -4.84
C VAL A 142 -16.22 -7.93 -5.76
N HIS A 143 -17.00 -8.14 -6.83
CA HIS A 143 -17.52 -7.07 -7.67
C HIS A 143 -18.26 -6.01 -6.85
N GLN A 144 -19.23 -6.42 -6.02
CA GLN A 144 -20.00 -5.51 -5.17
C GLN A 144 -19.09 -4.71 -4.26
N SER A 145 -18.17 -5.36 -3.56
CA SER A 145 -17.18 -4.72 -2.69
C SER A 145 -16.29 -3.71 -3.44
N ILE A 146 -15.87 -4.03 -4.67
CA ILE A 146 -15.07 -3.13 -5.49
C ILE A 146 -15.89 -1.89 -5.87
N VAL A 147 -17.12 -2.07 -6.32
CA VAL A 147 -17.99 -0.96 -6.71
C VAL A 147 -18.26 -0.05 -5.51
N GLU A 148 -18.65 -0.60 -4.36
CA GLU A 148 -18.92 0.16 -3.13
C GLU A 148 -17.73 1.02 -2.71
N GLY A 149 -16.52 0.46 -2.74
CA GLY A 149 -15.31 1.18 -2.34
C GLY A 149 -14.83 2.20 -3.35
N MET A 150 -15.06 1.95 -4.65
CA MET A 150 -14.50 2.78 -5.72
C MET A 150 -15.46 3.84 -6.25
N ILE A 151 -16.78 3.70 -6.03
CA ILE A 151 -17.78 4.65 -6.53
C ILE A 151 -17.54 6.10 -6.09
N PRO A 152 -17.05 6.39 -4.85
CA PRO A 152 -16.76 7.76 -4.44
C PRO A 152 -15.65 8.41 -5.30
N TYR A 153 -14.82 7.61 -5.93
CA TYR A 153 -13.68 8.07 -6.75
C TYR A 153 -13.93 7.95 -8.25
N ARG A 154 -15.17 7.64 -8.70
CA ARG A 154 -15.49 7.32 -10.09
C ARG A 154 -14.93 8.31 -11.09
N ASN A 155 -15.00 9.61 -10.78
CA ASN A 155 -14.49 10.68 -11.66
C ASN A 155 -12.94 10.72 -11.73
N GLN A 156 -12.26 9.97 -10.88
CA GLN A 156 -10.81 9.83 -10.81
C GLN A 156 -10.37 8.37 -11.10
N ILE A 157 -11.15 7.65 -11.93
CA ILE A 157 -10.80 6.30 -12.38
C ILE A 157 -10.79 6.29 -13.91
N HIS A 158 -9.61 6.08 -14.48
CA HIS A 158 -9.44 5.87 -15.92
C HIS A 158 -9.20 4.40 -16.25
N THR A 159 -8.31 3.77 -15.49
CA THR A 159 -7.97 2.36 -15.68
C THR A 159 -7.82 1.64 -14.35
N ILE A 160 -8.13 0.34 -14.35
CA ILE A 160 -7.80 -0.57 -13.23
C ILE A 160 -7.08 -1.79 -13.81
N THR A 161 -5.96 -2.17 -13.20
CA THR A 161 -5.21 -3.37 -13.60
C THR A 161 -5.30 -4.44 -12.51
N TYR A 162 -5.83 -5.62 -12.88
CA TYR A 162 -5.96 -6.79 -12.00
C TYR A 162 -4.98 -7.91 -12.38
N ASP A 163 -4.87 -8.93 -11.51
CA ASP A 163 -4.30 -10.23 -11.91
C ASP A 163 -5.40 -11.13 -12.51
N ASN A 164 -4.98 -12.32 -12.97
CA ASN A 164 -5.88 -13.30 -13.55
C ASN A 164 -6.62 -14.12 -12.47
N GLY A 165 -6.97 -13.52 -11.34
CA GLY A 165 -7.79 -14.14 -10.31
C GLY A 165 -9.25 -14.25 -10.76
N LEU A 166 -9.87 -15.43 -10.61
CA LEU A 166 -11.28 -15.65 -10.98
C LEU A 166 -12.26 -14.76 -10.22
N GLU A 167 -11.85 -14.19 -9.10
CA GLU A 167 -12.58 -13.19 -8.34
C GLU A 167 -12.89 -11.90 -9.14
N PHE A 168 -12.14 -11.65 -10.21
CA PHE A 168 -12.32 -10.50 -11.09
C PHE A 168 -13.08 -10.86 -12.39
N SER A 169 -13.73 -12.02 -12.47
CA SER A 169 -14.48 -12.43 -13.68
C SER A 169 -15.67 -11.52 -14.01
N GLU A 170 -16.19 -10.77 -13.04
CA GLU A 170 -17.22 -9.73 -13.23
C GLU A 170 -16.64 -8.37 -13.69
N HIS A 171 -15.42 -8.36 -14.25
CA HIS A 171 -14.71 -7.14 -14.64
C HIS A 171 -15.48 -6.25 -15.63
N GLN A 172 -16.31 -6.82 -16.51
CA GLN A 172 -17.12 -6.03 -17.45
C GLN A 172 -18.16 -5.20 -16.70
N ASN A 173 -18.81 -5.77 -15.67
CA ASN A 173 -19.78 -5.06 -14.83
C ASN A 173 -19.08 -3.97 -13.99
N ILE A 174 -17.84 -4.24 -13.49
CA ILE A 174 -17.03 -3.24 -12.81
C ILE A 174 -16.69 -2.10 -13.77
N ALA A 175 -16.23 -2.42 -14.98
CA ALA A 175 -15.88 -1.43 -16.01
C ALA A 175 -17.05 -0.50 -16.34
N GLN A 176 -18.24 -1.07 -16.55
CA GLN A 176 -19.47 -0.34 -16.85
C GLN A 176 -19.86 0.59 -15.69
N THR A 177 -19.90 0.06 -14.46
CA THR A 177 -20.34 0.81 -13.28
C THR A 177 -19.40 1.95 -12.94
N LEU A 178 -18.09 1.71 -13.02
CA LEU A 178 -17.07 2.73 -12.71
C LEU A 178 -16.68 3.59 -13.91
N SER A 179 -17.19 3.29 -15.12
CA SER A 179 -16.82 3.93 -16.38
C SER A 179 -15.31 3.90 -16.63
N ALA A 180 -14.67 2.76 -16.35
CA ALA A 180 -13.23 2.58 -16.36
C ALA A 180 -12.81 1.44 -17.30
N ASN A 181 -11.61 1.53 -17.89
CA ASN A 181 -11.03 0.43 -18.65
C ASN A 181 -10.31 -0.54 -17.69
N ILE A 182 -10.57 -1.84 -17.85
CA ILE A 182 -9.95 -2.87 -17.01
C ILE A 182 -8.96 -3.70 -17.83
N TYR A 183 -7.76 -3.86 -17.28
CA TYR A 183 -6.68 -4.63 -17.87
C TYR A 183 -6.22 -5.73 -16.93
N PHE A 184 -5.66 -6.79 -17.50
CA PHE A 184 -5.15 -7.92 -16.75
C PHE A 184 -3.66 -8.12 -16.99
N ALA A 185 -2.90 -8.26 -15.91
CA ALA A 185 -1.49 -8.59 -15.94
C ALA A 185 -1.27 -9.98 -16.55
N HIS A 186 -0.06 -10.25 -17.08
CA HIS A 186 0.27 -11.58 -17.55
C HIS A 186 0.24 -12.61 -16.40
N PRO A 187 -0.13 -13.85 -16.72
CA PRO A 187 -0.03 -14.92 -15.74
C PRO A 187 1.39 -15.02 -15.16
N TYR A 188 1.49 -15.17 -13.84
CA TYR A 188 2.75 -15.29 -13.10
C TYR A 188 3.66 -14.04 -13.11
N SER A 189 3.22 -12.91 -13.66
CA SER A 189 3.99 -11.66 -13.78
C SER A 189 3.66 -10.69 -12.64
N SER A 190 3.92 -11.08 -11.40
CA SER A 190 3.62 -10.26 -10.20
C SER A 190 4.32 -8.89 -10.20
N TRP A 191 5.47 -8.77 -10.89
CA TRP A 191 6.24 -7.52 -11.02
C TRP A 191 5.49 -6.43 -11.80
N GLU A 192 4.55 -6.78 -12.67
CA GLU A 192 3.71 -5.83 -13.42
C GLU A 192 2.77 -5.05 -12.51
N ARG A 193 2.55 -5.55 -11.27
CA ARG A 193 1.74 -4.95 -10.20
C ARG A 193 2.54 -4.81 -8.89
N GLY A 194 3.80 -4.42 -9.01
CA GLY A 194 4.71 -4.29 -7.87
C GLY A 194 4.23 -3.32 -6.79
N LEU A 195 3.40 -2.33 -7.16
CA LEU A 195 2.81 -1.39 -6.22
C LEU A 195 1.82 -2.10 -5.27
N ASN A 196 0.96 -2.95 -5.82
CA ASN A 196 0.04 -3.78 -5.04
C ASN A 196 0.78 -4.72 -4.07
N GLU A 197 1.82 -5.41 -4.55
CA GLU A 197 2.60 -6.32 -3.69
C GLU A 197 3.21 -5.57 -2.50
N ASN A 198 3.81 -4.40 -2.75
CA ASN A 198 4.38 -3.57 -1.69
C ASN A 198 3.31 -3.08 -0.71
N THR A 199 2.19 -2.54 -1.21
CA THR A 199 1.12 -1.99 -0.36
C THR A 199 0.42 -3.08 0.42
N ASN A 200 0.15 -4.24 -0.20
CA ASN A 200 -0.37 -5.41 0.51
C ASN A 200 0.56 -5.84 1.65
N GLY A 201 1.88 -5.70 1.46
CA GLY A 201 2.86 -5.92 2.54
C GLY A 201 2.73 -4.92 3.70
N LEU A 202 2.32 -3.67 3.44
CA LEU A 202 2.03 -2.66 4.48
C LEU A 202 0.70 -2.98 5.17
N ILE A 203 -0.34 -3.29 4.42
CA ILE A 203 -1.66 -3.68 4.96
C ILE A 203 -1.52 -4.89 5.91
N ARG A 204 -0.58 -5.80 5.61
CA ARG A 204 -0.31 -6.99 6.44
C ARG A 204 0.32 -6.68 7.81
N GLN A 205 0.73 -5.45 8.09
CA GLN A 205 1.06 -5.01 9.45
C GLN A 205 -0.20 -4.98 10.33
N TYR A 206 -1.32 -4.56 9.78
CA TYR A 206 -2.62 -4.45 10.45
C TYR A 206 -3.46 -5.73 10.32
N LEU A 207 -3.42 -6.36 9.14
CA LEU A 207 -4.15 -7.59 8.81
C LEU A 207 -3.18 -8.75 8.59
N PRO A 208 -2.58 -9.33 9.63
CA PRO A 208 -1.58 -10.40 9.48
C PRO A 208 -2.17 -11.65 8.83
N LYS A 209 -1.34 -12.44 8.12
CA LYS A 209 -1.77 -13.67 7.43
C LYS A 209 -2.36 -14.73 8.35
N SER A 210 -2.06 -14.66 9.65
CA SER A 210 -2.59 -15.55 10.69
C SER A 210 -4.01 -15.22 11.13
N ARG A 211 -4.56 -14.07 10.70
CA ARG A 211 -5.89 -13.57 11.07
C ARG A 211 -6.93 -13.94 10.02
N PRO A 212 -8.11 -14.51 10.38
CA PRO A 212 -9.29 -14.50 9.54
C PRO A 212 -9.77 -13.07 9.27
N LEU A 213 -10.37 -12.80 8.10
CA LEU A 213 -10.82 -11.45 7.71
C LEU A 213 -12.35 -11.32 7.61
N ASN A 214 -13.10 -12.36 7.95
CA ASN A 214 -14.56 -12.33 7.94
C ASN A 214 -15.15 -11.35 8.98
N ASN A 215 -14.42 -11.06 10.07
CA ASN A 215 -14.85 -10.15 11.14
C ASN A 215 -14.20 -8.75 11.02
N VAL A 216 -13.52 -8.45 9.92
CA VAL A 216 -12.97 -7.12 9.68
C VAL A 216 -14.12 -6.19 9.32
N THR A 217 -14.24 -5.07 10.02
CA THR A 217 -15.29 -4.08 9.74
C THR A 217 -14.78 -3.00 8.79
N GLN A 218 -15.69 -2.33 8.07
CA GLN A 218 -15.30 -1.19 7.24
C GLN A 218 -14.62 -0.08 8.07
N LYS A 219 -15.08 0.16 9.29
CA LYS A 219 -14.45 1.12 10.21
C LYS A 219 -12.98 0.78 10.51
N GLU A 220 -12.65 -0.49 10.63
CA GLU A 220 -11.25 -0.93 10.79
C GLU A 220 -10.44 -0.71 9.50
N LEU A 221 -11.04 -0.96 8.34
CA LEU A 221 -10.41 -0.69 7.05
C LEU A 221 -10.22 0.81 6.82
N ASP A 222 -11.16 1.65 7.24
CA ASP A 222 -11.05 3.10 7.16
C ASP A 222 -9.87 3.61 8.00
N TYR A 223 -9.70 3.08 9.22
CA TYR A 223 -8.52 3.37 10.04
C TYR A 223 -7.22 2.96 9.35
N ILE A 224 -7.17 1.78 8.75
CA ILE A 224 -5.98 1.30 8.02
C ILE A 224 -5.70 2.19 6.81
N MET A 225 -6.73 2.58 6.07
CA MET A 225 -6.62 3.51 4.93
C MET A 225 -6.07 4.86 5.38
N ASP A 226 -6.58 5.39 6.49
CA ASP A 226 -6.12 6.64 7.07
C ASP A 226 -4.62 6.56 7.39
N GLN A 227 -4.20 5.54 8.13
CA GLN A 227 -2.78 5.31 8.46
C GLN A 227 -1.89 5.20 7.22
N LEU A 228 -2.35 4.52 6.17
CA LEU A 228 -1.56 4.34 4.94
C LEU A 228 -1.52 5.59 4.07
N ASN A 229 -2.62 6.33 3.99
CA ASN A 229 -2.78 7.48 3.12
C ASN A 229 -2.18 8.77 3.71
N HIS A 230 -2.01 8.86 5.03
CA HIS A 230 -1.31 9.95 5.71
C HIS A 230 0.15 9.63 6.06
N ARG A 231 0.65 8.46 5.67
CA ARG A 231 2.06 8.10 5.85
C ARG A 231 2.89 8.60 4.68
N PRO A 232 3.95 9.43 4.91
CA PRO A 232 4.82 9.93 3.85
C PRO A 232 5.47 8.80 3.05
N ARG A 233 5.77 9.07 1.79
CA ARG A 233 6.46 8.10 0.91
C ARG A 233 7.71 8.71 0.31
N LYS A 234 8.85 8.08 0.51
CA LYS A 234 10.13 8.50 -0.13
C LYS A 234 9.98 8.68 -1.63
N THR A 235 9.28 7.75 -2.31
CA THR A 235 9.02 7.82 -3.76
C THR A 235 8.11 8.96 -4.19
N LEU A 236 7.52 9.69 -3.24
CA LEU A 236 6.68 10.88 -3.46
C LEU A 236 7.34 12.14 -2.90
N GLY A 237 8.68 12.15 -2.72
CA GLY A 237 9.37 13.25 -2.08
C GLY A 237 8.92 13.51 -0.65
N PHE A 238 8.65 12.45 0.11
CA PHE A 238 8.13 12.46 1.48
C PHE A 238 6.76 13.14 1.66
N LYS A 239 6.05 13.43 0.56
CA LYS A 239 4.63 13.77 0.62
C LYS A 239 3.78 12.53 0.90
N THR A 240 2.58 12.75 1.42
CA THR A 240 1.62 11.67 1.68
C THR A 240 0.77 11.36 0.44
N PRO A 241 0.26 10.13 0.31
CA PRO A 241 -0.72 9.80 -0.73
C PRO A 241 -1.93 10.73 -0.74
N CYS A 242 -2.44 11.09 0.46
CA CYS A 242 -3.61 11.97 0.62
C CYS A 242 -3.34 13.38 0.08
N GLU A 243 -2.18 13.99 0.43
CA GLU A 243 -1.78 15.31 -0.07
C GLU A 243 -1.76 15.35 -1.60
N LEU A 244 -1.20 14.30 -2.24
CA LEU A 244 -1.06 14.27 -3.69
C LEU A 244 -2.35 13.90 -4.42
N PHE A 245 -3.19 13.05 -3.82
CA PHE A 245 -4.43 12.60 -4.46
C PHE A 245 -5.49 13.69 -4.47
N PHE A 246 -5.58 14.48 -3.40
CA PHE A 246 -6.55 15.57 -3.27
C PHE A 246 -5.95 16.96 -3.56
N ASN A 247 -4.67 17.05 -4.01
CA ASN A 247 -3.99 18.32 -4.28
C ASN A 247 -4.08 19.32 -3.10
N LYS A 248 -3.83 18.83 -1.88
CA LYS A 248 -3.84 19.61 -0.65
C LYS A 248 -2.45 20.07 -0.24
#